data_028553c0095d7066893f536e140f4b59
#
_entry.id   028553c0095d7066893f536e140f4b59
#
_cell.length_a   1.000
_cell.length_b   1.000
_cell.length_c   1.000
_cell.angle_alpha   90.00
_cell.angle_beta   90.00
_cell.angle_gamma   90.00
#
_symmetry.space_group_name_H-M   'P 1'
#
loop_
_entity.id
_entity.type
_entity.pdbx_description
1 polymer ?
#
loop_
_entity_poly.entity_id
_entity_poly.type
_entity_poly.pdbx_seq_one_letter_code
_entity_poly.pdbx_strand_id
1 'polypeptide(L)'
;MAGLMMFGKGLSIQERFANFRMDYIDFCNLIGEERYSDRLTYDGRWENNLYQFFSRVIPKVTFDLPRPFRMEGIQRVDDTPLHKAVREAFTNSIIHADILLESGVLRIEKHEDRLVFRNPGLLMLPLKEIYEGGVSKARNPKMQNMLRMIGYGENLGSGFPMILSAWKEAGWGEPILDNRLDVDEVALVLPIKRIEVSALKSDLKSDLKSDPKSDPKNGPKNGPKSGPKNRKSDPKKLSPQERLDMIIAHIKGNPSITREEIAEMIGVSRTTILKDLRILKEQYGVRYEGPSKTGKWVIHK
;
A
#
# COMPACT_ATOMS: atom_id res chain seq x y z
N MET A 1 -28.78 16.40 -2.69
CA MET A 1 -27.69 15.92 -3.57
C MET A 1 -26.52 15.40 -2.72
N ALA A 2 -25.81 16.21 -1.91
CA ALA A 2 -24.65 15.76 -1.12
C ALA A 2 -24.94 14.56 -0.19
N GLY A 3 -26.06 14.58 0.56
CA GLY A 3 -26.43 13.44 1.42
C GLY A 3 -26.68 12.14 0.65
N LEU A 4 -27.28 12.23 -0.54
CA LEU A 4 -27.48 11.08 -1.43
C LEU A 4 -26.11 10.48 -1.85
N MET A 5 -25.19 11.32 -2.33
CA MET A 5 -23.85 10.86 -2.74
C MET A 5 -23.04 10.29 -1.56
N MET A 6 -23.17 10.87 -0.37
CA MET A 6 -22.41 10.44 0.81
C MET A 6 -22.96 9.15 1.42
N PHE A 7 -24.29 8.98 1.50
CA PHE A 7 -24.92 7.92 2.31
C PHE A 7 -26.07 7.21 1.62
N GLY A 8 -26.37 7.56 0.36
CA GLY A 8 -27.51 6.99 -0.37
C GLY A 8 -27.31 5.52 -0.75
N LYS A 9 -28.40 4.90 -1.19
CA LYS A 9 -28.37 3.57 -1.80
C LYS A 9 -27.86 3.66 -3.24
N GLY A 10 -27.12 2.65 -3.66
CA GLY A 10 -26.47 2.60 -4.96
C GLY A 10 -27.42 2.85 -6.14
N LEU A 11 -28.61 2.23 -6.14
CA LEU A 11 -29.61 2.44 -7.18
C LEU A 11 -30.09 3.90 -7.23
N SER A 12 -30.40 4.53 -6.10
CA SER A 12 -30.82 5.93 -6.07
C SER A 12 -29.73 6.91 -6.50
N ILE A 13 -28.46 6.55 -6.26
CA ILE A 13 -27.32 7.32 -6.78
C ILE A 13 -27.26 7.17 -8.31
N GLN A 14 -27.36 5.96 -8.84
CA GLN A 14 -27.30 5.69 -10.28
C GLN A 14 -28.44 6.35 -11.04
N GLU A 15 -29.67 6.35 -10.49
CA GLU A 15 -30.82 7.06 -11.08
C GLU A 15 -30.56 8.57 -11.24
N ARG A 16 -29.83 9.18 -10.30
CA ARG A 16 -29.58 10.63 -10.28
C ARG A 16 -28.24 11.02 -10.91
N PHE A 17 -27.23 10.15 -10.82
CA PHE A 17 -25.86 10.35 -11.30
C PHE A 17 -25.39 9.13 -12.08
N ALA A 18 -26.05 8.88 -13.23
CA ALA A 18 -25.84 7.66 -14.03
C ALA A 18 -24.38 7.42 -14.44
N ASN A 19 -23.64 8.50 -14.66
CA ASN A 19 -22.27 8.43 -15.16
C ASN A 19 -21.19 8.54 -14.09
N PHE A 20 -21.54 8.90 -12.84
CA PHE A 20 -20.56 9.00 -11.78
C PHE A 20 -20.05 7.62 -11.34
N ARG A 21 -18.75 7.43 -11.36
CA ARG A 21 -18.07 6.17 -11.01
C ARG A 21 -16.98 6.39 -9.98
N MET A 22 -16.74 5.37 -9.18
CA MET A 22 -15.66 5.30 -8.22
C MET A 22 -14.87 4.01 -8.43
N ASP A 23 -13.56 4.13 -8.50
CA ASP A 23 -12.63 3.01 -8.71
C ASP A 23 -11.44 3.10 -7.75
N TYR A 24 -11.12 2.02 -7.06
CA TYR A 24 -9.82 1.80 -6.44
C TYR A 24 -9.13 0.66 -7.17
N ILE A 25 -7.86 0.84 -7.49
CA ILE A 25 -7.06 -0.15 -8.20
C ILE A 25 -5.70 -0.27 -7.51
N ASP A 26 -5.32 -1.50 -7.13
CA ASP A 26 -3.99 -1.81 -6.60
C ASP A 26 -3.14 -2.47 -7.69
N PHE A 27 -2.06 -1.81 -8.05
CA PHE A 27 -1.08 -2.29 -9.02
C PHE A 27 0.18 -2.86 -8.34
N CYS A 28 0.13 -3.08 -7.02
CA CYS A 28 1.24 -3.65 -6.28
C CYS A 28 1.29 -5.17 -6.43
N ASN A 29 2.51 -5.73 -6.43
CA ASN A 29 2.73 -7.18 -6.42
C ASN A 29 2.04 -7.93 -7.58
N LEU A 30 1.97 -7.32 -8.77
CA LEU A 30 1.40 -7.96 -9.95
C LEU A 30 2.20 -9.22 -10.35
N ILE A 31 1.48 -10.27 -10.72
CA ILE A 31 2.04 -11.57 -11.09
C ILE A 31 1.65 -11.90 -12.53
N GLY A 32 2.66 -12.04 -13.39
CA GLY A 32 2.42 -12.40 -14.79
C GLY A 32 1.66 -11.32 -15.56
N GLU A 33 0.55 -11.70 -16.19
CA GLU A 33 -0.30 -10.83 -17.01
C GLU A 33 -1.44 -10.16 -16.21
N GLU A 34 -1.39 -10.19 -14.89
CA GLU A 34 -2.40 -9.56 -14.04
C GLU A 34 -2.43 -8.05 -14.30
N ARG A 35 -3.63 -7.51 -14.50
CA ARG A 35 -3.83 -6.07 -14.71
C ARG A 35 -3.83 -5.28 -13.39
N TYR A 36 -4.21 -5.92 -12.29
CA TYR A 36 -4.26 -5.37 -10.94
C TYR A 36 -4.26 -6.52 -9.93
N SER A 37 -3.76 -6.29 -8.75
CA SER A 37 -3.77 -7.28 -7.64
C SER A 37 -5.04 -7.19 -6.80
N ASP A 38 -5.63 -5.98 -6.70
CA ASP A 38 -6.90 -5.74 -6.01
C ASP A 38 -7.66 -4.60 -6.70
N ARG A 39 -8.97 -4.66 -6.68
CA ARG A 39 -9.84 -3.64 -7.25
C ARG A 39 -11.13 -3.54 -6.45
N LEU A 40 -11.56 -2.30 -6.18
CA LEU A 40 -12.87 -2.01 -5.64
C LEU A 40 -13.62 -1.09 -6.62
N THR A 41 -14.60 -1.65 -7.31
CA THR A 41 -15.59 -0.93 -8.10
C THR A 41 -16.98 -1.33 -7.66
N TYR A 42 -18.02 -0.61 -8.08
CA TYR A 42 -19.37 -0.98 -7.74
C TYR A 42 -19.77 -2.30 -8.44
N ASP A 43 -20.10 -3.31 -7.64
CA ASP A 43 -20.47 -4.66 -8.08
C ASP A 43 -21.84 -5.11 -7.57
N GLY A 44 -22.62 -4.18 -6.96
CA GLY A 44 -23.92 -4.48 -6.38
C GLY A 44 -23.89 -5.09 -4.97
N ARG A 45 -22.72 -5.42 -4.42
CA ARG A 45 -22.57 -6.03 -3.09
C ARG A 45 -22.42 -5.00 -1.97
N TRP A 46 -22.25 -3.75 -2.31
CA TRP A 46 -22.13 -2.62 -1.39
C TRP A 46 -22.83 -1.40 -1.98
N GLU A 47 -23.18 -0.43 -1.14
CA GLU A 47 -23.81 0.79 -1.64
C GLU A 47 -22.78 1.68 -2.32
N ASN A 48 -23.09 2.14 -3.54
CA ASN A 48 -22.21 2.97 -4.36
C ASN A 48 -22.17 4.41 -3.85
N ASN A 49 -21.92 4.61 -2.57
CA ASN A 49 -21.80 5.93 -1.96
C ASN A 49 -20.38 6.25 -1.51
N LEU A 50 -20.08 7.54 -1.42
CA LEU A 50 -18.74 8.05 -1.12
C LEU A 50 -18.25 7.62 0.27
N TYR A 51 -19.13 7.52 1.26
CA TYR A 51 -18.74 7.08 2.60
C TYR A 51 -18.28 5.62 2.63
N GLN A 52 -19.03 4.72 1.97
CA GLN A 52 -18.63 3.31 1.88
C GLN A 52 -17.37 3.14 1.04
N PHE A 53 -17.24 3.87 -0.06
CA PHE A 53 -16.01 3.85 -0.85
C PHE A 53 -14.81 4.31 -0.03
N PHE A 54 -14.91 5.47 0.61
CA PHE A 54 -13.86 6.00 1.48
C PHE A 54 -13.46 5.02 2.58
N SER A 55 -14.44 4.50 3.33
CA SER A 55 -14.21 3.57 4.46
C SER A 55 -13.54 2.26 4.03
N ARG A 56 -13.81 1.78 2.81
CA ARG A 56 -13.21 0.56 2.26
C ARG A 56 -11.82 0.77 1.68
N VAL A 57 -11.54 1.94 1.11
CA VAL A 57 -10.29 2.24 0.42
C VAL A 57 -9.21 2.74 1.38
N ILE A 58 -9.56 3.56 2.40
CA ILE A 58 -8.58 4.11 3.35
C ILE A 58 -7.68 3.02 3.98
N PRO A 59 -8.19 1.91 4.52
CA PRO A 59 -7.34 0.86 5.07
C PRO A 59 -6.37 0.27 4.04
N LYS A 60 -6.80 0.16 2.78
CA LYS A 60 -5.98 -0.42 1.69
C LYS A 60 -4.82 0.49 1.31
N VAL A 61 -5.05 1.80 1.17
CA VAL A 61 -4.00 2.76 0.78
C VAL A 61 -3.06 3.12 1.92
N THR A 62 -3.48 2.92 3.18
CA THR A 62 -2.64 3.21 4.36
C THR A 62 -1.97 1.98 4.95
N PHE A 63 -2.25 0.78 4.42
CA PHE A 63 -1.75 -0.48 4.98
C PHE A 63 -0.22 -0.55 5.05
N ASP A 64 0.47 -0.14 3.98
CA ASP A 64 1.93 -0.22 3.85
C ASP A 64 2.66 1.04 4.37
N LEU A 65 1.93 2.03 4.90
CA LEU A 65 2.55 3.21 5.46
C LEU A 65 3.30 2.88 6.76
N PRO A 66 4.48 3.46 6.99
CA PRO A 66 5.26 3.19 8.19
C PRO A 66 4.52 3.66 9.44
N ARG A 67 4.51 2.79 10.47
CA ARG A 67 3.94 3.04 11.78
C ARG A 67 5.04 2.88 12.84
N PRO A 68 5.92 3.89 13.00
CA PRO A 68 6.94 3.84 14.03
C PRO A 68 6.27 3.71 15.39
N PHE A 69 6.89 2.98 16.30
CA PHE A 69 6.40 2.84 17.67
C PHE A 69 6.43 4.21 18.35
N ARG A 70 5.27 4.75 18.69
CA ARG A 70 5.12 6.03 19.37
C ARG A 70 4.10 5.91 20.49
N MET A 71 4.44 6.46 21.64
CA MET A 71 3.55 6.50 22.80
C MET A 71 3.16 7.94 23.10
N GLU A 72 1.88 8.18 23.37
CA GLU A 72 1.38 9.41 23.99
C GLU A 72 0.76 9.03 25.34
N GLY A 73 1.48 9.33 26.41
CA GLY A 73 1.16 8.80 27.73
C GLY A 73 1.25 7.27 27.74
N ILE A 74 0.15 6.60 28.07
CA ILE A 74 0.02 5.13 28.11
C ILE A 74 -0.56 4.53 26.83
N GLN A 75 -0.93 5.37 25.85
CA GLN A 75 -1.56 4.92 24.61
C GLN A 75 -0.55 4.91 23.46
N ARG A 76 -0.57 3.83 22.67
CA ARG A 76 0.16 3.77 21.41
C ARG A 76 -0.56 4.60 20.35
N VAL A 77 0.21 5.46 19.66
CA VAL A 77 -0.30 6.26 18.54
C VAL A 77 0.14 5.62 17.23
N ASP A 78 -0.82 5.02 16.54
CA ASP A 78 -0.60 4.40 15.21
C ASP A 78 -0.88 5.37 14.04
N ASP A 79 -1.44 6.54 14.35
CA ASP A 79 -1.83 7.55 13.37
C ASP A 79 -0.71 8.58 13.13
N THR A 80 0.11 8.30 12.13
CA THR A 80 1.26 9.15 11.79
C THR A 80 0.84 10.35 10.90
N PRO A 81 1.70 11.39 10.76
CA PRO A 81 1.47 12.47 9.81
C PRO A 81 1.19 11.98 8.38
N LEU A 82 1.84 10.90 7.93
CA LEU A 82 1.57 10.28 6.62
C LEU A 82 0.16 9.72 6.50
N HIS A 83 -0.35 9.05 7.54
CA HIS A 83 -1.73 8.55 7.55
C HIS A 83 -2.74 9.69 7.47
N LYS A 84 -2.51 10.78 8.23
CA LYS A 84 -3.33 11.99 8.17
C LYS A 84 -3.31 12.61 6.79
N ALA A 85 -2.14 12.75 6.19
CA ALA A 85 -1.96 13.32 4.86
C ALA A 85 -2.63 12.49 3.75
N VAL A 86 -2.57 11.15 3.81
CA VAL A 86 -3.29 10.28 2.85
C VAL A 86 -4.81 10.42 3.00
N ARG A 87 -5.32 10.49 4.24
CA ARG A 87 -6.75 10.75 4.47
C ARG A 87 -7.17 12.12 3.94
N GLU A 88 -6.35 13.15 4.15
CA GLU A 88 -6.59 14.48 3.62
C GLU A 88 -6.59 14.50 2.08
N ALA A 89 -5.61 13.84 1.44
CA ALA A 89 -5.56 13.70 -0.01
C ALA A 89 -6.84 13.05 -0.57
N PHE A 90 -7.31 11.99 0.08
CA PHE A 90 -8.54 11.33 -0.34
C PHE A 90 -9.78 12.18 -0.08
N THR A 91 -9.87 12.84 1.08
CA THR A 91 -10.93 13.80 1.38
C THR A 91 -10.98 14.90 0.33
N ASN A 92 -9.83 15.47 -0.03
CA ASN A 92 -9.71 16.49 -1.05
C ASN A 92 -10.19 15.99 -2.42
N SER A 93 -9.87 14.75 -2.79
CA SER A 93 -10.35 14.19 -4.06
C SER A 93 -11.88 14.09 -4.10
N ILE A 94 -12.55 13.85 -2.97
CA ILE A 94 -14.01 13.82 -2.87
C ILE A 94 -14.63 15.22 -2.91
N ILE A 95 -14.11 16.16 -2.09
CA ILE A 95 -14.72 17.48 -1.95
C ILE A 95 -14.49 18.38 -3.17
N HIS A 96 -13.49 18.08 -3.97
CA HIS A 96 -13.18 18.81 -5.20
C HIS A 96 -13.66 18.11 -6.48
N ALA A 97 -14.19 16.87 -6.39
CA ALA A 97 -14.72 16.16 -7.55
C ALA A 97 -15.91 16.86 -8.21
N ASP A 98 -15.90 16.95 -9.52
CA ASP A 98 -17.09 17.32 -10.30
C ASP A 98 -17.96 16.08 -10.53
N ILE A 99 -18.94 15.90 -9.65
CA ILE A 99 -19.85 14.74 -9.66
C ILE A 99 -20.87 14.79 -10.82
N LEU A 100 -20.95 15.91 -11.51
CA LEU A 100 -21.87 16.10 -12.64
C LEU A 100 -21.18 15.89 -13.99
N LEU A 101 -19.88 15.73 -14.02
CA LEU A 101 -19.11 15.50 -15.25
C LEU A 101 -19.44 14.10 -15.80
N GLU A 102 -19.92 14.04 -17.05
CA GLU A 102 -20.44 12.80 -17.65
C GLU A 102 -19.41 11.68 -17.76
N SER A 103 -18.15 11.98 -18.02
CA SER A 103 -17.04 11.02 -18.08
C SER A 103 -16.28 10.87 -16.76
N GLY A 104 -16.75 11.52 -15.69
CA GLY A 104 -16.02 11.64 -14.44
C GLY A 104 -15.87 10.32 -13.68
N VAL A 105 -14.63 10.01 -13.29
CA VAL A 105 -14.33 8.87 -12.42
C VAL A 105 -13.49 9.36 -11.25
N LEU A 106 -13.98 9.17 -10.03
CA LEU A 106 -13.16 9.31 -8.84
C LEU A 106 -12.32 8.03 -8.70
N ARG A 107 -11.02 8.15 -8.96
CA ARG A 107 -10.13 6.98 -9.00
C ARG A 107 -8.97 7.13 -8.03
N ILE A 108 -8.75 6.08 -7.25
CA ILE A 108 -7.60 5.96 -6.35
C ILE A 108 -6.74 4.80 -6.84
N GLU A 109 -5.48 5.07 -7.13
CA GLU A 109 -4.54 4.06 -7.61
C GLU A 109 -3.41 3.89 -6.58
N LYS A 110 -3.07 2.63 -6.31
CA LYS A 110 -1.95 2.27 -5.47
C LYS A 110 -0.91 1.53 -6.31
N HIS A 111 0.28 2.08 -6.37
CA HIS A 111 1.44 1.51 -7.07
C HIS A 111 2.54 1.17 -6.08
N GLU A 112 3.56 0.44 -6.54
CA GLU A 112 4.72 0.07 -5.74
C GLU A 112 5.45 1.29 -5.14
N ASP A 113 5.47 2.41 -5.86
CA ASP A 113 6.26 3.60 -5.59
C ASP A 113 5.45 4.87 -5.34
N ARG A 114 4.12 4.83 -5.48
CA ARG A 114 3.27 6.00 -5.33
C ARG A 114 1.81 5.66 -5.07
N LEU A 115 1.07 6.61 -4.49
CA LEU A 115 -0.39 6.68 -4.54
C LEU A 115 -0.80 7.76 -5.53
N VAL A 116 -1.90 7.54 -6.27
CA VAL A 116 -2.47 8.54 -7.16
C VAL A 116 -3.94 8.71 -6.84
N PHE A 117 -4.32 9.95 -6.56
CA PHE A 117 -5.71 10.35 -6.35
C PHE A 117 -6.16 11.16 -7.53
N ARG A 118 -7.14 10.65 -8.28
CA ARG A 118 -7.71 11.30 -9.45
C ARG A 118 -9.14 11.68 -9.18
N ASN A 119 -9.48 12.93 -9.40
CA ASN A 119 -10.86 13.38 -9.30
C ASN A 119 -11.27 14.14 -10.56
N PRO A 120 -12.52 13.94 -11.01
CA PRO A 120 -13.05 14.66 -12.18
C PRO A 120 -13.21 16.15 -11.89
N GLY A 121 -13.05 16.96 -12.91
CA GLY A 121 -13.09 18.42 -12.87
C GLY A 121 -11.72 19.05 -12.65
N LEU A 122 -11.61 20.33 -13.03
CA LEU A 122 -10.37 21.10 -12.95
C LEU A 122 -10.22 21.81 -11.60
N LEU A 123 -8.99 22.26 -11.30
CA LEU A 123 -8.71 23.07 -10.12
C LEU A 123 -9.54 24.36 -10.14
N MET A 124 -10.07 24.73 -8.97
CA MET A 124 -10.85 25.97 -8.78
C MET A 124 -10.00 27.13 -8.28
N LEU A 125 -8.73 26.88 -7.97
CA LEU A 125 -7.72 27.85 -7.54
C LEU A 125 -6.45 27.66 -8.37
N PRO A 126 -5.65 28.72 -8.55
CA PRO A 126 -4.32 28.60 -9.13
C PRO A 126 -3.43 27.66 -8.28
N LEU A 127 -2.57 26.89 -8.94
CA LEU A 127 -1.63 25.99 -8.26
C LEU A 127 -0.84 26.70 -7.17
N LYS A 128 -0.35 27.93 -7.45
CA LYS A 128 0.41 28.72 -6.49
C LYS A 128 -0.34 28.90 -5.16
N GLU A 129 -1.61 29.27 -5.21
CA GLU A 129 -2.43 29.48 -4.00
C GLU A 129 -2.67 28.17 -3.23
N ILE A 130 -2.76 27.03 -3.94
CA ILE A 130 -2.92 25.71 -3.31
C ILE A 130 -1.65 25.31 -2.57
N TYR A 131 -0.47 25.57 -3.17
CA TYR A 131 0.83 25.26 -2.55
C TYR A 131 1.13 26.18 -1.36
N GLU A 132 0.78 27.45 -1.44
CA GLU A 132 0.93 28.42 -0.35
C GLU A 132 -0.07 28.19 0.79
N GLY A 133 -1.24 27.65 0.47
CA GLY A 133 -2.32 27.40 1.44
C GLY A 133 -3.05 28.66 1.88
N GLY A 134 -3.86 28.54 2.93
CA GLY A 134 -4.64 29.67 3.50
C GLY A 134 -5.96 29.96 2.79
N VAL A 135 -6.15 29.48 1.56
CA VAL A 135 -7.39 29.61 0.79
C VAL A 135 -7.94 28.22 0.45
N SER A 136 -9.24 28.04 0.60
CA SER A 136 -9.93 26.81 0.21
C SER A 136 -11.20 27.15 -0.55
N LYS A 137 -11.40 26.49 -1.69
CA LYS A 137 -12.62 26.60 -2.49
C LYS A 137 -13.12 25.21 -2.85
N ALA A 138 -13.88 24.63 -1.94
CA ALA A 138 -14.46 23.32 -2.16
C ALA A 138 -15.57 23.36 -3.23
N ARG A 139 -15.54 22.42 -4.18
CA ARG A 139 -16.65 22.24 -5.15
C ARG A 139 -17.88 21.69 -4.44
N ASN A 140 -17.67 20.82 -3.45
CA ASN A 140 -18.73 20.16 -2.69
C ASN A 140 -18.71 20.53 -1.19
N PRO A 141 -19.02 21.79 -0.79
CA PRO A 141 -18.87 22.25 0.60
C PRO A 141 -19.75 21.49 1.59
N LYS A 142 -20.93 21.00 1.17
CA LYS A 142 -21.80 20.18 2.03
C LYS A 142 -21.19 18.79 2.29
N MET A 143 -20.49 18.19 1.33
CA MET A 143 -19.75 16.92 1.53
C MET A 143 -18.56 17.14 2.46
N GLN A 144 -17.85 18.25 2.29
CA GLN A 144 -16.76 18.64 3.20
C GLN A 144 -17.25 18.72 4.65
N ASN A 145 -18.39 19.38 4.90
CA ASN A 145 -18.97 19.46 6.23
C ASN A 145 -19.35 18.06 6.79
N MET A 146 -19.90 17.18 5.96
CA MET A 146 -20.24 15.81 6.38
C MET A 146 -18.99 15.00 6.74
N LEU A 147 -17.92 15.08 5.93
CA LEU A 147 -16.64 14.41 6.22
C LEU A 147 -16.02 14.95 7.50
N ARG A 148 -16.08 16.26 7.72
CA ARG A 148 -15.61 16.91 8.95
C ARG A 148 -16.35 16.43 10.20
N MET A 149 -17.66 16.22 10.13
CA MET A 149 -18.47 15.71 11.25
C MET A 149 -18.06 14.29 11.69
N ILE A 150 -17.45 13.52 10.81
CA ILE A 150 -16.93 12.17 11.10
C ILE A 150 -15.40 12.14 11.28
N GLY A 151 -14.77 13.32 11.48
CA GLY A 151 -13.36 13.45 11.81
C GLY A 151 -12.39 13.48 10.62
N TYR A 152 -12.88 13.77 9.40
CA TYR A 152 -12.05 13.90 8.21
C TYR A 152 -12.12 15.31 7.60
N GLY A 153 -10.98 15.88 7.23
CA GLY A 153 -10.91 17.21 6.61
C GLY A 153 -11.03 18.33 7.65
N GLU A 154 -10.06 18.43 8.57
CA GLU A 154 -10.16 19.32 9.73
C GLU A 154 -9.95 20.81 9.44
N ASN A 155 -9.15 21.21 8.41
CA ASN A 155 -8.71 22.60 8.29
C ASN A 155 -8.96 23.22 6.92
N LEU A 156 -9.68 24.33 6.90
CA LEU A 156 -9.89 25.18 5.73
C LEU A 156 -8.54 25.79 5.26
N GLY A 157 -8.06 25.31 4.10
CA GLY A 157 -6.89 25.88 3.41
C GLY A 157 -5.51 25.42 3.88
N SER A 158 -5.40 24.52 4.87
CA SER A 158 -4.11 23.94 5.30
C SER A 158 -3.85 22.51 4.82
N GLY A 159 -4.82 21.91 4.13
CA GLY A 159 -4.78 20.49 3.74
C GLY A 159 -3.59 20.14 2.85
N PHE A 160 -3.40 20.86 1.75
CA PHE A 160 -2.28 20.56 0.85
C PHE A 160 -0.90 20.90 1.44
N PRO A 161 -0.67 22.04 2.10
CA PRO A 161 0.56 22.30 2.85
C PRO A 161 0.88 21.22 3.91
N MET A 162 -0.13 20.67 4.61
CA MET A 162 0.06 19.58 5.55
C MET A 162 0.56 18.30 4.85
N ILE A 163 0.01 17.98 3.67
CA ILE A 163 0.48 16.85 2.85
C ILE A 163 1.95 17.05 2.49
N LEU A 164 2.34 18.24 2.00
CA LEU A 164 3.72 18.57 1.65
C LEU A 164 4.66 18.43 2.86
N SER A 165 4.26 18.94 4.03
CA SER A 165 5.04 18.84 5.27
C SER A 165 5.27 17.40 5.70
N ALA A 166 4.20 16.58 5.70
CA ALA A 166 4.30 15.17 6.08
C ALA A 166 5.22 14.37 5.16
N TRP A 167 5.18 14.64 3.85
CA TRP A 167 6.05 13.99 2.86
C TRP A 167 7.51 14.42 3.01
N LYS A 168 7.75 15.72 3.24
CA LYS A 168 9.08 16.28 3.50
C LYS A 168 9.69 15.70 4.78
N GLU A 169 8.91 15.60 5.86
CA GLU A 169 9.36 15.02 7.12
C GLU A 169 9.70 13.51 6.97
N ALA A 170 8.97 12.79 6.13
CA ALA A 170 9.26 11.40 5.82
C ALA A 170 10.49 11.22 4.92
N GLY A 171 11.04 12.28 4.34
CA GLY A 171 12.14 12.23 3.36
C GLY A 171 11.75 11.55 2.04
N TRP A 172 10.47 11.61 1.68
CA TRP A 172 9.94 11.06 0.44
C TRP A 172 9.95 12.09 -0.69
N GLY A 173 9.71 11.62 -1.94
CA GLY A 173 9.59 12.52 -3.08
C GLY A 173 8.47 13.54 -2.90
N GLU A 174 8.62 14.71 -3.52
CA GLU A 174 7.63 15.79 -3.39
C GLU A 174 6.28 15.38 -4.02
N PRO A 175 5.15 15.63 -3.33
CA PRO A 175 3.81 15.47 -3.90
C PRO A 175 3.61 16.36 -5.12
N ILE A 176 3.00 15.80 -6.19
CA ILE A 176 2.75 16.50 -7.44
C ILE A 176 1.25 16.63 -7.65
N LEU A 177 0.79 17.86 -7.76
CA LEU A 177 -0.60 18.16 -8.12
C LEU A 177 -0.66 18.59 -9.59
N ASP A 178 -1.33 17.79 -10.41
CA ASP A 178 -1.45 17.99 -11.85
C ASP A 178 -2.89 18.34 -12.25
N ASN A 179 -3.06 19.43 -12.99
CA ASN A 179 -4.34 19.88 -13.51
C ASN A 179 -4.46 19.53 -15.00
N ARG A 180 -5.01 18.37 -15.29
CA ARG A 180 -5.05 17.78 -16.63
C ARG A 180 -6.21 18.34 -17.44
N LEU A 181 -5.92 19.39 -18.21
CA LEU A 181 -6.91 20.11 -19.03
C LEU A 181 -7.44 19.26 -20.20
N ASP A 182 -6.67 18.27 -20.65
CA ASP A 182 -7.01 17.40 -21.77
C ASP A 182 -8.13 16.40 -21.48
N VAL A 183 -8.31 16.07 -20.21
CA VAL A 183 -9.27 15.05 -19.74
C VAL A 183 -10.18 15.55 -18.61
N ASP A 184 -10.18 16.84 -18.31
CA ASP A 184 -10.95 17.46 -17.22
C ASP A 184 -10.77 16.74 -15.87
N GLU A 185 -9.51 16.48 -15.49
CA GLU A 185 -9.16 15.71 -14.30
C GLU A 185 -8.06 16.40 -13.50
N VAL A 186 -8.15 16.33 -12.18
CA VAL A 186 -7.02 16.64 -11.28
C VAL A 186 -6.41 15.35 -10.79
N ALA A 187 -5.09 15.24 -10.84
CA ALA A 187 -4.33 14.11 -10.31
C ALA A 187 -3.36 14.58 -9.23
N LEU A 188 -3.47 14.02 -8.02
CA LEU A 188 -2.48 14.18 -6.96
C LEU A 188 -1.65 12.90 -6.87
N VAL A 189 -0.36 13.02 -7.15
CA VAL A 189 0.62 11.93 -7.04
C VAL A 189 1.40 12.10 -5.75
N LEU A 190 1.37 11.08 -4.92
CA LEU A 190 2.10 10.99 -3.66
C LEU A 190 3.16 9.89 -3.76
N PRO A 191 4.46 10.23 -4.02
CA PRO A 191 5.54 9.24 -4.10
C PRO A 191 5.73 8.53 -2.75
N ILE A 192 5.91 7.20 -2.75
CA ILE A 192 6.12 6.40 -1.54
C ILE A 192 7.49 5.75 -1.62
N LYS A 193 8.32 5.97 -0.61
CA LYS A 193 9.54 5.19 -0.43
C LYS A 193 9.21 3.95 0.39
N ARG A 194 9.25 2.77 -0.21
CA ARG A 194 9.12 1.52 0.55
C ARG A 194 10.31 1.36 1.48
N ILE A 195 10.04 1.10 2.76
CA ILE A 195 11.07 0.65 3.69
C ILE A 195 11.41 -0.79 3.28
N GLU A 196 12.62 -1.02 2.79
CA GLU A 196 13.10 -2.38 2.62
C GLU A 196 13.11 -3.08 3.97
N VAL A 197 12.51 -4.25 4.05
CA VAL A 197 12.40 -5.07 5.29
C VAL A 197 13.78 -5.42 5.87
N SER A 198 14.87 -5.24 5.11
CA SER A 198 16.26 -5.31 5.58
C SER A 198 16.61 -4.28 6.65
N ALA A 199 16.02 -3.09 6.62
CA ALA A 199 16.26 -2.05 7.63
C ALA A 199 15.62 -2.38 8.98
N LEU A 200 14.46 -3.03 9.00
CA LEU A 200 13.79 -3.46 10.23
C LEU A 200 14.55 -4.56 11.00
N LYS A 201 15.43 -5.32 10.32
CA LYS A 201 16.27 -6.33 10.99
C LYS A 201 17.52 -5.76 11.66
N SER A 202 17.97 -4.56 11.28
CA SER A 202 19.08 -3.88 11.96
C SER A 202 18.64 -3.25 13.27
N ASP A 203 17.43 -2.70 13.33
CA ASP A 203 16.91 -2.04 14.52
C ASP A 203 16.52 -3.06 15.62
N LEU A 204 15.98 -4.22 15.23
CA LEU A 204 15.69 -5.33 16.16
C LEU A 204 16.96 -6.00 16.74
N LYS A 205 18.14 -5.81 16.11
CA LYS A 205 19.42 -6.31 16.63
C LYS A 205 20.11 -5.33 17.58
N SER A 206 19.78 -4.05 17.54
CA SER A 206 20.33 -3.03 18.44
C SER A 206 19.68 -3.07 19.81
N ASP A 207 18.40 -3.42 19.91
CA ASP A 207 17.65 -3.45 21.17
C ASP A 207 17.90 -4.70 22.04
N LEU A 208 18.56 -5.74 21.47
CA LEU A 208 18.89 -6.98 22.18
C LEU A 208 20.30 -6.98 22.82
N LYS A 209 21.02 -5.85 22.85
CA LYS A 209 22.38 -5.74 23.39
C LYS A 209 22.53 -4.92 24.66
N SER A 210 21.49 -4.64 25.41
CA SER A 210 21.57 -3.93 26.68
C SER A 210 20.82 -4.65 27.80
N ASP A 211 21.43 -5.73 28.34
CA ASP A 211 21.15 -6.16 29.67
C ASP A 211 22.45 -6.21 30.48
N PRO A 212 22.54 -5.57 31.64
CA PRO A 212 23.71 -5.59 32.47
C PRO A 212 23.76 -6.86 33.33
N LYS A 213 24.96 -7.44 33.36
CA LYS A 213 25.35 -8.56 34.24
C LYS A 213 25.08 -8.28 35.72
N SER A 214 24.44 -9.21 36.39
CA SER A 214 24.75 -9.51 37.80
C SER A 214 24.42 -10.96 38.16
N ASP A 215 25.46 -11.76 38.37
CA ASP A 215 25.40 -13.00 39.15
C ASP A 215 25.21 -12.70 40.66
N PRO A 216 24.70 -13.63 41.51
CA PRO A 216 25.54 -14.70 42.03
C PRO A 216 24.91 -16.09 42.32
N LYS A 217 25.78 -17.06 42.21
CA LYS A 217 25.81 -18.46 42.70
C LYS A 217 24.85 -18.89 43.81
N ASN A 218 24.20 -20.09 43.66
CA ASN A 218 24.41 -21.30 44.49
C ASN A 218 23.48 -22.45 44.06
N GLY A 219 24.07 -23.67 43.87
CA GLY A 219 23.36 -24.90 43.59
C GLY A 219 22.82 -25.60 44.87
N PRO A 220 22.34 -26.85 44.87
CA PRO A 220 22.94 -28.05 44.29
C PRO A 220 22.02 -29.12 43.66
N LYS A 221 22.64 -30.00 42.88
CA LYS A 221 22.45 -31.42 42.51
C LYS A 221 21.20 -32.19 42.96
N ASN A 222 20.54 -32.92 42.02
CA ASN A 222 20.51 -34.38 41.93
C ASN A 222 19.66 -34.87 40.74
N GLY A 223 20.21 -35.82 39.96
CA GLY A 223 19.58 -36.52 38.86
C GLY A 223 18.74 -37.74 39.32
N PRO A 224 18.38 -38.76 38.50
CA PRO A 224 18.91 -39.20 37.20
C PRO A 224 17.89 -39.74 36.17
N LYS A 225 18.36 -39.94 34.89
CA LYS A 225 18.07 -40.99 33.89
C LYS A 225 16.64 -41.24 33.36
N SER A 226 16.43 -41.11 32.06
CA SER A 226 16.33 -42.28 31.16
C SER A 226 15.89 -41.89 29.72
N GLY A 227 16.52 -42.49 28.72
CA GLY A 227 15.98 -42.94 27.45
C GLY A 227 16.19 -42.09 26.20
N PRO A 228 16.70 -42.65 25.12
CA PRO A 228 16.97 -41.94 23.89
C PRO A 228 15.70 -41.86 23.03
N LYS A 229 15.27 -40.65 22.65
CA LYS A 229 14.30 -40.45 21.58
C LYS A 229 15.02 -39.87 20.38
N ASN A 230 14.98 -40.60 19.28
CA ASN A 230 15.35 -40.25 17.92
C ASN A 230 15.03 -38.79 17.60
N ARG A 231 16.05 -37.96 17.51
CA ARG A 231 15.95 -36.68 16.81
C ARG A 231 16.05 -36.94 15.32
N LYS A 232 14.90 -36.85 14.63
CA LYS A 232 14.90 -36.56 13.21
C LYS A 232 15.59 -35.20 13.05
N SER A 233 16.66 -35.18 12.26
CA SER A 233 17.38 -33.96 11.86
C SER A 233 16.40 -32.98 11.24
N ASP A 234 16.23 -31.80 11.84
CA ASP A 234 15.54 -30.68 11.21
C ASP A 234 16.26 -30.35 9.89
N PRO A 235 15.53 -30.11 8.79
CA PRO A 235 16.14 -29.70 7.52
C PRO A 235 16.84 -28.37 7.73
N LYS A 236 18.12 -28.33 7.40
CA LYS A 236 19.00 -27.17 7.46
C LYS A 236 18.30 -26.00 6.74
N LYS A 237 17.90 -24.96 7.45
CA LYS A 237 17.30 -23.77 6.84
C LYS A 237 18.30 -23.16 5.87
N LEU A 238 18.04 -23.26 4.58
CA LEU A 238 18.85 -22.66 3.52
C LEU A 238 18.93 -21.14 3.71
N SER A 239 20.11 -20.57 3.56
CA SER A 239 20.29 -19.11 3.53
C SER A 239 19.56 -18.50 2.31
N PRO A 240 19.21 -17.20 2.33
CA PRO A 240 18.61 -16.55 1.20
C PRO A 240 19.43 -16.68 -0.10
N GLN A 241 20.77 -16.57 -0.01
CA GLN A 241 21.66 -16.68 -1.17
C GLN A 241 21.67 -18.10 -1.73
N GLU A 242 21.79 -19.12 -0.89
CA GLU A 242 21.75 -20.52 -1.32
C GLU A 242 20.43 -20.85 -2.01
N ARG A 243 19.30 -20.28 -1.57
CA ARG A 243 18.01 -20.46 -2.25
C ARG A 243 17.98 -19.81 -3.64
N LEU A 244 18.50 -18.57 -3.78
CA LEU A 244 18.59 -17.90 -5.08
C LEU A 244 19.43 -18.70 -6.07
N ASP A 245 20.58 -19.23 -5.64
CA ASP A 245 21.46 -20.04 -6.48
C ASP A 245 20.78 -21.35 -6.89
N MET A 246 20.01 -21.99 -5.99
CA MET A 246 19.23 -23.18 -6.31
C MET A 246 18.11 -22.89 -7.30
N ILE A 247 17.39 -21.75 -7.15
CA ILE A 247 16.34 -21.36 -8.10
C ILE A 247 16.94 -21.14 -9.51
N ILE A 248 18.07 -20.46 -9.61
CA ILE A 248 18.78 -20.25 -10.89
C ILE A 248 19.18 -21.61 -11.50
N ALA A 249 19.70 -22.52 -10.70
CA ALA A 249 20.07 -23.85 -11.17
C ALA A 249 18.88 -24.64 -11.71
N HIS A 250 17.74 -24.62 -11.02
CA HIS A 250 16.51 -25.28 -11.48
C HIS A 250 15.96 -24.64 -12.76
N ILE A 251 15.95 -23.31 -12.87
CA ILE A 251 15.53 -22.58 -14.07
C ILE A 251 16.43 -22.90 -15.27
N LYS A 252 17.75 -23.00 -15.07
CA LYS A 252 18.69 -23.39 -16.13
C LYS A 252 18.49 -24.83 -16.59
N GLY A 253 18.16 -25.74 -15.67
CA GLY A 253 17.92 -27.15 -15.98
C GLY A 253 16.57 -27.37 -16.66
N ASN A 254 15.54 -26.64 -16.26
CA ASN A 254 14.20 -26.72 -16.86
C ASN A 254 13.59 -25.29 -16.95
N PRO A 255 13.72 -24.63 -18.10
CA PRO A 255 13.15 -23.28 -18.28
C PRO A 255 11.62 -23.21 -18.19
N SER A 256 10.92 -24.32 -18.29
CA SER A 256 9.46 -24.39 -18.20
C SER A 256 8.94 -24.75 -16.79
N ILE A 257 9.85 -24.83 -15.81
CA ILE A 257 9.52 -25.18 -14.41
C ILE A 257 8.53 -24.18 -13.81
N THR A 258 7.52 -24.67 -13.11
CA THR A 258 6.54 -23.84 -12.44
C THR A 258 7.05 -23.35 -11.08
N ARG A 259 6.45 -22.30 -10.56
CA ARG A 259 6.79 -21.74 -9.24
C ARG A 259 6.46 -22.71 -8.11
N GLU A 260 5.40 -23.48 -8.30
CA GLU A 260 4.94 -24.53 -7.41
C GLU A 260 6.00 -25.65 -7.31
N GLU A 261 6.48 -26.13 -8.44
CA GLU A 261 7.54 -27.13 -8.50
C GLU A 261 8.85 -26.63 -7.87
N ILE A 262 9.24 -25.37 -8.12
CA ILE A 262 10.40 -24.77 -7.47
C ILE A 262 10.21 -24.73 -5.94
N ALA A 263 9.03 -24.36 -5.47
CA ALA A 263 8.72 -24.28 -4.03
C ALA A 263 8.82 -25.66 -3.36
N GLU A 264 8.30 -26.70 -4.01
CA GLU A 264 8.34 -28.07 -3.54
C GLU A 264 9.77 -28.62 -3.53
N MET A 265 10.53 -28.42 -4.60
CA MET A 265 11.92 -28.91 -4.72
C MET A 265 12.88 -28.27 -3.69
N ILE A 266 12.68 -27.00 -3.37
CA ILE A 266 13.51 -26.28 -2.40
C ILE A 266 12.98 -26.45 -0.96
N GLY A 267 11.74 -26.92 -0.79
CA GLY A 267 11.13 -27.14 0.53
C GLY A 267 10.73 -25.85 1.24
N VAL A 268 10.32 -24.82 0.49
CA VAL A 268 9.90 -23.51 1.04
C VAL A 268 8.49 -23.14 0.56
N SER A 269 7.88 -22.13 1.22
CA SER A 269 6.55 -21.69 0.81
C SER A 269 6.57 -20.99 -0.56
N ARG A 270 5.45 -21.08 -1.30
CA ARG A 270 5.25 -20.37 -2.56
C ARG A 270 5.51 -18.85 -2.43
N THR A 271 5.11 -18.27 -1.32
CA THR A 271 5.36 -16.85 -1.02
C THR A 271 6.85 -16.52 -0.88
N THR A 272 7.65 -17.45 -0.38
CA THR A 272 9.12 -17.30 -0.31
C THR A 272 9.72 -17.33 -1.71
N ILE A 273 9.31 -18.28 -2.56
CA ILE A 273 9.78 -18.36 -3.95
C ILE A 273 9.41 -17.11 -4.75
N LEU A 274 8.23 -16.55 -4.56
CA LEU A 274 7.83 -15.30 -5.22
C LEU A 274 8.74 -14.12 -4.85
N LYS A 275 9.15 -14.03 -3.58
CA LYS A 275 10.12 -13.01 -3.12
C LYS A 275 11.50 -13.24 -3.74
N ASP A 276 11.96 -14.48 -3.77
CA ASP A 276 13.26 -14.86 -4.30
C ASP A 276 13.31 -14.64 -5.83
N LEU A 277 12.25 -14.98 -6.57
CA LEU A 277 12.15 -14.71 -8.02
C LEU A 277 12.14 -13.21 -8.34
N ARG A 278 11.61 -12.39 -7.47
CA ARG A 278 11.66 -10.93 -7.62
C ARG A 278 13.09 -10.41 -7.51
N ILE A 279 13.84 -10.88 -6.52
CA ILE A 279 15.26 -10.55 -6.38
C ILE A 279 16.04 -10.99 -7.61
N LEU A 280 15.75 -12.19 -8.13
CA LEU A 280 16.39 -12.71 -9.33
C LEU A 280 16.05 -11.90 -10.57
N LYS A 281 14.84 -11.38 -10.69
CA LYS A 281 14.45 -10.47 -11.77
C LYS A 281 15.24 -9.17 -11.74
N GLU A 282 15.40 -8.58 -10.55
CA GLU A 282 16.07 -7.29 -10.37
C GLU A 282 17.61 -7.40 -10.48
N GLN A 283 18.21 -8.44 -9.90
CA GLN A 283 19.67 -8.57 -9.80
C GLN A 283 20.31 -9.43 -10.88
N TYR A 284 19.58 -10.42 -11.40
CA TYR A 284 20.13 -11.43 -12.34
C TYR A 284 19.37 -11.45 -13.66
N GLY A 285 18.46 -10.52 -13.91
CA GLY A 285 17.72 -10.42 -15.17
C GLY A 285 16.83 -11.63 -15.49
N VAL A 286 16.45 -12.42 -14.48
CA VAL A 286 15.55 -13.59 -14.66
C VAL A 286 14.14 -13.11 -14.97
N ARG A 287 13.59 -13.46 -16.13
CA ARG A 287 12.24 -13.11 -16.56
C ARG A 287 11.47 -14.33 -17.04
N TYR A 288 10.15 -14.30 -16.89
CA TYR A 288 9.26 -15.29 -17.47
C TYR A 288 8.68 -14.73 -18.76
N GLU A 289 8.89 -15.39 -19.88
CA GLU A 289 8.47 -14.96 -21.20
C GLU A 289 7.45 -15.94 -21.79
N GLY A 290 6.35 -15.41 -22.34
CA GLY A 290 5.26 -16.15 -22.94
C GLY A 290 4.03 -16.29 -22.07
N PRO A 291 2.97 -17.02 -22.55
CA PRO A 291 1.72 -17.23 -21.83
C PRO A 291 1.94 -17.98 -20.51
N SER A 292 1.09 -17.72 -19.50
CA SER A 292 1.24 -18.23 -18.13
C SER A 292 1.35 -19.76 -18.00
N LYS A 293 0.80 -20.51 -18.98
CA LYS A 293 0.82 -22.00 -18.99
C LYS A 293 1.94 -22.60 -19.85
N THR A 294 2.48 -21.87 -20.81
CA THR A 294 3.44 -22.38 -21.82
C THR A 294 4.67 -21.50 -21.96
N GLY A 295 4.82 -20.47 -21.16
CA GLY A 295 5.97 -19.60 -21.13
C GLY A 295 7.21 -20.28 -20.52
N LYS A 296 8.36 -19.61 -20.66
CA LYS A 296 9.67 -20.08 -20.19
C LYS A 296 10.39 -19.00 -19.40
N TRP A 297 11.17 -19.43 -18.43
CA TRP A 297 12.12 -18.56 -17.73
C TRP A 297 13.32 -18.28 -18.62
N VAL A 298 13.71 -17.01 -18.73
CA VAL A 298 14.88 -16.54 -19.48
C VAL A 298 15.77 -15.75 -18.54
N ILE A 299 17.09 -15.96 -18.62
CA ILE A 299 18.09 -15.25 -17.83
C ILE A 299 18.84 -14.34 -18.81
N HIS A 300 18.60 -13.03 -18.69
CA HIS A 300 19.34 -12.03 -19.46
C HIS A 300 20.62 -11.66 -18.67
N LYS A 301 21.76 -11.80 -19.33
CA LYS A 301 23.07 -11.37 -18.77
C LYS A 301 23.17 -9.87 -18.74
#